data_683e543d2fb4f96d0f724300f03530ba
#
_entry.id   683e543d2fb4f96d0f724300f03530ba
#
_cell.length_a   1.000
_cell.length_b   1.000
_cell.length_c   1.000
_cell.angle_alpha   90.00
_cell.angle_beta   90.00
_cell.angle_gamma   90.00
#
_symmetry.space_group_name_H-M   'P 1'
#
loop_
_entity.id
_entity.type
_entity.pdbx_description
1 polymer ?
#
loop_
_entity_poly.entity_id
_entity_poly.type
_entity_poly.pdbx_seq_one_letter_code
_entity_poly.pdbx_strand_id
1 'polypeptide(L)'
;MISLKAQYGLKAMVSLAAHYGKGPLQAKDIASSQDVPVRYLELLLSQLRRARLVDATRGKKGGYYLAKKPNTITVYDIVTAFEGSILFSQNGRNESDNFAFVWKNAEKLLVKHFRAMKISDLIPKLR
;
A
#
# COMPACT_ATOMS: atom_id res chain seq x y z
N MET A 1 14.54 -2.24 -1.52
CA MET A 1 14.07 -2.83 -0.25
C MET A 1 12.70 -2.26 0.13
N ILE A 2 11.85 -3.08 0.69
CA ILE A 2 10.51 -2.63 1.09
C ILE A 2 10.60 -1.87 2.40
N SER A 3 10.20 -0.61 2.38
CA SER A 3 10.28 0.28 3.54
C SER A 3 9.20 -0.01 4.57
N LEU A 4 9.39 0.53 5.78
CA LEU A 4 8.34 0.49 6.81
C LEU A 4 7.08 1.23 6.35
N LYS A 5 7.25 2.29 5.55
CA LYS A 5 6.10 3.01 5.00
C LYS A 5 5.17 2.08 4.24
N ALA A 6 5.73 1.27 3.35
CA ALA A 6 4.93 0.33 2.56
C ALA A 6 4.26 -0.70 3.46
N GLN A 7 4.96 -1.19 4.47
CA GLN A 7 4.41 -2.17 5.41
C GLN A 7 3.25 -1.59 6.22
N TYR A 8 3.41 -0.40 6.79
CA TYR A 8 2.33 0.27 7.53
C TYR A 8 1.20 0.70 6.60
N GLY A 9 1.54 1.14 5.40
CA GLY A 9 0.55 1.50 4.38
C GLY A 9 -0.33 0.31 4.02
N LEU A 10 0.27 -0.88 3.91
CA LEU A 10 -0.49 -2.10 3.65
C LEU A 10 -1.48 -2.38 4.78
N LYS A 11 -1.04 -2.27 6.03
CA LYS A 11 -1.93 -2.47 7.18
C LYS A 11 -3.10 -1.49 7.16
N ALA A 12 -2.84 -0.22 6.86
CA ALA A 12 -3.89 0.78 6.76
C ALA A 12 -4.88 0.43 5.65
N MET A 13 -4.37 -0.01 4.50
CA MET A 13 -5.21 -0.38 3.37
C MET A 13 -6.10 -1.58 3.68
N VAL A 14 -5.59 -2.56 4.40
CA VAL A 14 -6.38 -3.73 4.79
C VAL A 14 -7.46 -3.33 5.79
N SER A 15 -7.16 -2.41 6.71
CA SER A 15 -8.18 -1.85 7.63
C SER A 15 -9.30 -1.16 6.86
N LEU A 16 -8.95 -0.36 5.86
CA LEU A 16 -9.95 0.30 5.02
C LEU A 16 -10.74 -0.71 4.18
N ALA A 17 -10.07 -1.76 3.72
CA ALA A 17 -10.73 -2.81 2.95
C ALA A 17 -11.78 -3.55 3.79
N ALA A 18 -11.46 -3.83 5.05
CA ALA A 18 -12.39 -4.48 5.97
C ALA A 18 -13.62 -3.61 6.26
N HIS A 19 -13.48 -2.31 6.09
CA HIS A 19 -14.55 -1.34 6.35
C HIS A 19 -15.22 -0.86 5.07
N TYR A 20 -14.90 -1.45 3.95
CA TYR A 20 -15.41 -1.02 2.65
C TYR A 20 -16.94 -1.09 2.60
N GLY A 21 -17.56 0.00 2.14
CA GLY A 21 -19.01 0.09 2.06
C GLY A 21 -19.70 0.49 3.36
N LYS A 22 -18.95 0.67 4.44
CA LYS A 22 -19.51 1.04 5.75
C LYS A 22 -19.26 2.51 6.12
N GLY A 23 -18.78 3.29 5.17
CA GLY A 23 -18.44 4.69 5.38
C GLY A 23 -16.97 4.91 5.66
N PRO A 24 -16.55 6.18 5.85
CA PRO A 24 -15.14 6.48 6.08
C PRO A 24 -14.67 6.11 7.48
N LEU A 25 -13.36 5.88 7.60
CA LEU A 25 -12.66 5.69 8.87
C LEU A 25 -11.75 6.87 9.13
N GLN A 26 -11.73 7.35 10.36
CA GLN A 26 -10.79 8.41 10.74
C GLN A 26 -9.40 7.83 10.95
N ALA A 27 -8.39 8.64 10.66
CA ALA A 27 -7.00 8.22 10.81
C ALA A 27 -6.70 7.71 12.22
N LYS A 28 -7.26 8.36 13.25
CA LYS A 28 -7.05 7.94 14.64
C LYS A 28 -7.54 6.52 14.91
N ASP A 29 -8.62 6.10 14.26
CA ASP A 29 -9.18 4.76 14.46
C ASP A 29 -8.29 3.70 13.81
N ILE A 30 -7.79 4.00 12.62
CA ILE A 30 -6.85 3.11 11.92
C ILE A 30 -5.54 3.03 12.72
N ALA A 31 -5.02 4.18 13.15
CA ALA A 31 -3.77 4.27 13.89
C ALA A 31 -3.83 3.46 15.18
N SER A 32 -4.94 3.58 15.90
CA SER A 32 -5.14 2.86 17.15
C SER A 32 -5.18 1.34 16.92
N SER A 33 -5.91 0.90 15.91
CA SER A 33 -6.06 -0.54 15.63
C SER A 33 -4.78 -1.18 15.12
N GLN A 34 -3.90 -0.41 14.45
CA GLN A 34 -2.67 -0.93 13.86
C GLN A 34 -1.41 -0.53 14.64
N ASP A 35 -1.59 0.15 15.77
CA ASP A 35 -0.49 0.59 16.62
C ASP A 35 0.52 1.44 15.85
N VAL A 36 0.03 2.45 15.15
CA VAL A 36 0.83 3.37 14.35
C VAL A 36 0.57 4.80 14.83
N PRO A 37 1.60 5.65 14.94
CA PRO A 37 1.37 7.05 15.29
C PRO A 37 0.45 7.74 14.28
N VAL A 38 -0.53 8.50 14.79
CA VAL A 38 -1.56 9.12 13.94
C VAL A 38 -0.96 10.02 12.86
N ARG A 39 0.01 10.85 13.22
CA ARG A 39 0.62 11.79 12.26
C ARG A 39 1.34 11.06 11.13
N TYR A 40 2.01 9.98 11.49
CA TYR A 40 2.70 9.16 10.50
C TYR A 40 1.69 8.51 9.57
N LEU A 41 0.61 7.98 10.13
CA LEU A 41 -0.45 7.37 9.33
C LEU A 41 -1.09 8.38 8.38
N GLU A 42 -1.30 9.62 8.84
CA GLU A 42 -1.86 10.66 7.97
C GLU A 42 -0.97 10.93 6.75
N LEU A 43 0.36 10.89 6.95
CA LEU A 43 1.30 11.01 5.83
C LEU A 43 1.16 9.85 4.85
N LEU A 44 1.03 8.63 5.36
CA LEU A 44 0.86 7.44 4.54
C LEU A 44 -0.44 7.50 3.74
N LEU A 45 -1.53 7.89 4.40
CA LEU A 45 -2.83 8.03 3.74
C LEU A 45 -2.80 9.11 2.66
N SER A 46 -2.06 10.19 2.89
CA SER A 46 -1.87 11.23 1.89
C SER A 46 -1.18 10.70 0.64
N GLN A 47 -0.16 9.87 0.81
CA GLN A 47 0.53 9.25 -0.32
C GLN A 47 -0.36 8.26 -1.07
N LEU A 48 -1.14 7.47 -0.33
CA LEU A 48 -2.10 6.55 -0.93
C LEU A 48 -3.19 7.28 -1.69
N ARG A 49 -3.59 8.45 -1.19
CA ARG A 49 -4.56 9.30 -1.88
C ARG A 49 -4.01 9.85 -3.19
N ARG A 50 -2.76 10.27 -3.20
CA ARG A 50 -2.09 10.70 -4.45
C ARG A 50 -2.03 9.58 -5.47
N ALA A 51 -1.86 8.36 -5.01
CA ALA A 51 -1.86 7.18 -5.86
C ALA A 51 -3.27 6.74 -6.28
N ARG A 52 -4.31 7.45 -5.80
CA ARG A 52 -5.71 7.18 -6.12
C ARG A 52 -6.21 5.83 -5.59
N LEU A 53 -5.60 5.33 -4.56
CA LEU A 53 -6.05 4.11 -3.89
C LEU A 53 -6.99 4.42 -2.73
N VAL A 54 -6.90 5.63 -2.19
CA VAL A 54 -7.67 6.10 -1.05
C VAL A 54 -8.25 7.46 -1.41
N ASP A 55 -9.42 7.76 -0.87
CA ASP A 55 -10.00 9.09 -0.94
C ASP A 55 -10.47 9.51 0.46
N ALA A 56 -10.92 10.74 0.60
CA ALA A 56 -11.27 11.28 1.90
C ALA A 56 -12.48 12.21 1.80
N THR A 57 -13.25 12.26 2.90
CA THR A 57 -14.32 13.24 3.06
C THR A 57 -14.07 14.06 4.33
N ARG A 58 -14.54 15.31 4.31
CA ARG A 58 -14.40 16.21 5.45
C ARG A 58 -15.61 16.13 6.37
N GLY A 59 -15.45 16.65 7.58
CA GLY A 59 -16.53 16.80 8.55
C GLY A 59 -16.45 15.80 9.68
N LYS A 60 -17.41 15.89 10.61
CA LYS A 60 -17.46 15.03 11.80
C LYS A 60 -17.58 13.54 11.45
N LYS A 61 -18.28 13.25 10.37
CA LYS A 61 -18.45 11.88 9.87
C LYS A 61 -17.50 11.60 8.71
N GLY A 62 -16.50 12.43 8.52
CA GLY A 62 -15.52 12.28 7.47
C GLY A 62 -14.44 11.27 7.86
N GLY A 63 -13.49 11.12 6.96
CA GLY A 63 -12.37 10.21 7.13
C GLY A 63 -11.92 9.69 5.79
N TYR A 64 -11.28 8.53 5.82
CA TYR A 64 -10.69 7.92 4.63
C TYR A 64 -11.45 6.65 4.23
N TYR A 65 -11.46 6.38 2.95
CA TYR A 65 -12.10 5.18 2.41
C TYR A 65 -11.38 4.75 1.13
N LEU A 66 -11.54 3.49 0.76
CA LEU A 66 -10.94 2.99 -0.47
C LEU A 66 -11.59 3.63 -1.69
N ALA A 67 -10.75 4.09 -2.62
CA ALA A 67 -11.24 4.66 -3.88
C ALA A 67 -11.68 3.59 -4.88
N LYS A 68 -11.32 2.33 -4.65
CA LYS A 68 -11.62 1.20 -5.52
C LYS A 68 -12.05 0.00 -4.67
N LYS A 69 -12.69 -0.97 -5.30
CA LYS A 69 -13.09 -2.21 -4.62
C LYS A 69 -11.86 -2.97 -4.11
N PRO A 70 -11.92 -3.55 -2.90
CA PRO A 70 -10.76 -4.25 -2.33
C PRO A 70 -10.20 -5.37 -3.22
N ASN A 71 -11.04 -6.04 -3.99
CA ASN A 71 -10.60 -7.14 -4.86
C ASN A 71 -9.95 -6.65 -6.15
N THR A 72 -9.86 -5.33 -6.34
CA THR A 72 -9.18 -4.73 -7.50
C THR A 72 -7.86 -4.07 -7.14
N ILE A 73 -7.51 -4.04 -5.85
CA ILE A 73 -6.27 -3.43 -5.37
C ILE A 73 -5.32 -4.54 -4.95
N THR A 74 -4.13 -4.52 -5.52
CA THR A 74 -3.11 -5.53 -5.21
C THR A 74 -2.06 -5.00 -4.25
N VAL A 75 -1.32 -5.90 -3.63
CA VAL A 75 -0.16 -5.52 -2.82
C VAL A 75 0.84 -4.76 -3.67
N TYR A 76 0.97 -5.12 -4.95
CA TYR A 76 1.82 -4.40 -5.88
C TYR A 76 1.45 -2.92 -5.97
N ASP A 77 0.16 -2.61 -6.07
CA ASP A 77 -0.31 -1.22 -6.16
C ASP A 77 0.11 -0.40 -4.94
N ILE A 78 0.02 -1.02 -3.76
CA ILE A 78 0.37 -0.35 -2.51
C ILE A 78 1.87 -0.16 -2.38
N VAL A 79 2.64 -1.19 -2.66
CA VAL A 79 4.10 -1.11 -2.57
C VAL A 79 4.64 -0.05 -3.52
N THR A 80 4.14 -0.01 -4.75
CA THR A 80 4.59 0.98 -5.74
C THR A 80 4.18 2.41 -5.39
N ALA A 81 3.07 2.57 -4.67
CA ALA A 81 2.64 3.90 -4.21
C ALA A 81 3.70 4.54 -3.28
N PHE A 82 4.44 3.72 -2.54
CA PHE A 82 5.45 4.20 -1.61
C PHE A 82 6.87 4.10 -2.15
N GLU A 83 7.16 3.03 -2.86
CA GLU A 83 8.53 2.75 -3.31
C GLU A 83 8.81 3.22 -4.74
N GLY A 84 7.76 3.56 -5.49
CA GLY A 84 7.90 3.88 -6.90
C GLY A 84 8.25 2.64 -7.67
N SER A 85 9.35 2.68 -8.40
CA SER A 85 9.84 1.50 -9.10
C SER A 85 10.33 0.50 -8.05
N ILE A 86 9.91 -0.75 -8.21
CA ILE A 86 10.17 -1.76 -7.20
C ILE A 86 11.62 -2.15 -7.17
N LEU A 87 12.19 -2.01 -5.99
CA LEU A 87 13.27 -2.81 -5.44
C LEU A 87 14.65 -2.63 -6.02
N PHE A 88 14.84 -2.89 -7.25
CA PHE A 88 16.17 -2.83 -7.86
C PHE A 88 16.18 -1.62 -8.77
N SER A 89 16.04 -0.47 -8.11
CA SER A 89 15.90 0.79 -8.80
C SER A 89 16.97 0.96 -9.89
N GLN A 90 16.62 1.71 -10.87
CA GLN A 90 17.50 1.96 -11.99
C GLN A 90 18.75 2.76 -11.63
N ASN A 91 18.85 3.26 -10.42
CA ASN A 91 19.97 4.06 -9.98
C ASN A 91 21.26 3.24 -10.03
N GLY A 92 22.16 3.64 -10.89
CA GLY A 92 23.44 2.99 -11.05
C GLY A 92 23.40 1.66 -11.78
N ARG A 93 22.23 1.28 -12.28
CA ARG A 93 22.11 0.03 -13.00
C ARG A 93 22.52 0.20 -14.46
N ASN A 94 23.53 -0.53 -14.85
CA ASN A 94 23.99 -0.55 -16.22
C ASN A 94 23.40 -1.79 -16.91
N GLU A 95 22.63 -1.57 -17.96
CA GLU A 95 22.01 -2.67 -18.71
C GLU A 95 23.05 -3.57 -19.38
N SER A 96 24.25 -3.06 -19.59
CA SER A 96 25.33 -3.86 -20.15
C SER A 96 26.06 -4.72 -19.11
N ASP A 97 25.68 -4.59 -17.82
CA ASP A 97 26.23 -5.42 -16.77
C ASP A 97 25.84 -6.87 -17.01
N ASN A 98 26.85 -7.75 -17.02
CA ASN A 98 26.65 -9.18 -17.24
C ASN A 98 25.75 -9.83 -16.18
N PHE A 99 25.60 -9.21 -15.02
CA PHE A 99 24.80 -9.74 -13.92
C PHE A 99 23.44 -9.06 -13.77
N ALA A 100 23.10 -8.17 -14.70
CA ALA A 100 21.80 -7.46 -14.64
C ALA A 100 20.60 -8.43 -14.60
N PHE A 101 20.74 -9.58 -15.25
CA PHE A 101 19.67 -10.58 -15.30
C PHE A 101 19.29 -11.10 -13.90
N VAL A 102 20.27 -11.14 -12.97
CA VAL A 102 20.00 -11.61 -11.59
C VAL A 102 18.95 -10.73 -10.93
N TRP A 103 19.17 -9.41 -11.04
CA TRP A 103 18.26 -8.42 -10.41
C TRP A 103 16.93 -8.33 -11.15
N LYS A 104 16.96 -8.38 -12.46
CA LYS A 104 15.73 -8.36 -13.27
C LYS A 104 14.87 -9.57 -13.00
N ASN A 105 15.46 -10.75 -12.85
CA ASN A 105 14.71 -11.95 -12.54
C ASN A 105 14.09 -11.91 -11.15
N ALA A 106 14.85 -11.43 -10.17
CA ALA A 106 14.34 -11.27 -8.80
C ALA A 106 13.18 -10.29 -8.78
N GLU A 107 13.31 -9.16 -9.49
CA GLU A 107 12.27 -8.16 -9.58
C GLU A 107 10.98 -8.74 -10.20
N LYS A 108 11.12 -9.50 -11.28
CA LYS A 108 9.97 -10.15 -11.93
C LYS A 108 9.23 -11.09 -10.99
N LEU A 109 9.97 -11.86 -10.20
CA LEU A 109 9.37 -12.79 -9.23
C LEU A 109 8.61 -12.02 -8.16
N LEU A 110 9.20 -10.94 -7.63
CA LEU A 110 8.55 -10.12 -6.61
C LEU A 110 7.30 -9.43 -7.16
N VAL A 111 7.39 -8.86 -8.34
CA VAL A 111 6.25 -8.20 -8.98
C VAL A 111 5.11 -9.20 -9.18
N LYS A 112 5.43 -10.39 -9.68
CA LYS A 112 4.44 -11.45 -9.88
C LYS A 112 3.77 -11.83 -8.57
N HIS A 113 4.57 -12.00 -7.51
CA HIS A 113 4.06 -12.35 -6.18
C HIS A 113 3.12 -11.26 -5.65
N PHE A 114 3.54 -9.99 -5.71
CA PHE A 114 2.74 -8.88 -5.21
C PHE A 114 1.47 -8.66 -6.03
N ARG A 115 1.51 -8.85 -7.33
CA ARG A 115 0.33 -8.71 -8.19
C ARG A 115 -0.69 -9.83 -8.00
N ALA A 116 -0.25 -10.97 -7.51
CA ALA A 116 -1.14 -12.11 -7.26
C ALA A 116 -1.96 -11.93 -5.97
N MET A 117 -1.53 -11.04 -5.07
CA MET A 117 -2.23 -10.82 -3.80
C MET A 117 -3.10 -9.57 -3.86
N LYS A 118 -4.40 -9.75 -3.67
CA LYS A 118 -5.35 -8.65 -3.54
C LYS A 118 -5.53 -8.33 -2.06
N ILE A 119 -5.76 -7.06 -1.74
CA ILE A 119 -5.92 -6.70 -0.33
C ILE A 119 -7.16 -7.35 0.30
N SER A 120 -8.16 -7.70 -0.52
CA SER A 120 -9.30 -8.46 -0.03
C SER A 120 -8.89 -9.81 0.56
N ASP A 121 -7.84 -10.42 0.01
CA ASP A 121 -7.33 -11.70 0.51
C ASP A 121 -6.70 -11.59 1.89
N LEU A 122 -6.30 -10.39 2.28
CA LEU A 122 -5.61 -10.15 3.54
C LEU A 122 -6.55 -9.76 4.68
N ILE A 123 -7.82 -9.48 4.38
CA ILE A 123 -8.80 -9.10 5.41
C ILE A 123 -8.88 -10.13 6.54
N PRO A 124 -8.93 -11.45 6.27
CA PRO A 124 -8.98 -12.44 7.34
C PRO A 124 -7.76 -12.44 8.27
N LYS A 125 -6.66 -11.83 7.84
CA LYS A 125 -5.42 -11.75 8.65
C LYS A 125 -5.38 -10.51 9.53
N LEU A 126 -6.33 -9.62 9.37
CA LEU A 126 -6.40 -8.38 10.12
C LEU A 126 -6.86 -8.65 11.55
N ARG A 127 -6.24 -7.98 12.50
CA ARG A 127 -6.61 -8.03 13.90
C ARG A 127 -6.85 -6.65 14.47
#